data_dd34de10804abc3d6407316af7d77975
#
_entry.id   dd34de10804abc3d6407316af7d77975
#
_cell.length_a   1.000
_cell.length_b   1.000
_cell.length_c   1.000
_cell.angle_alpha   90.00
_cell.angle_beta   90.00
_cell.angle_gamma   90.00
#
_symmetry.space_group_name_H-M   'P 1'
#
loop_
_entity.id
_entity.type
_entity.pdbx_description
1 polymer ?
#
loop_
_entity_poly.entity_id
_entity_poly.type
_entity_poly.pdbx_seq_one_letter_code
_entity_poly.pdbx_strand_id
1 'polypeptide(L)'
;MSGNWTAAMPDNNLGKQVYINARLLDPASGLDVKGSLITDGETISDFGENIFPDGLPSDAEIIDCGGKCLSPGFVDFRVQIREPGEEHKETIETAGRSATAGGITTMVCLPNTIPIIEDMSVVGFVARRARLIGLSKIYPYAALTKKLEGMELTEMGVLAQAGAVAFTDGEKVIADPQVLRRALTYALTFDLLIIQHPEEPSLASGVMNSGEMSTRLGLPGIPTVAETIIVERDIRLVELTGGKIHFANVSTKDAIEAIRKAKSKGLKITCDTAPPYFSLNENSVGEYRTFAKLSPPLRNEQDRLSVVEALQDGTIDLIASSHAPQDEDSKRLPFAQAAYGGVGLETLLPVCLELYHNGHMSLLECLSKITSGPAHLLGLPAGQLIKGQRADLTLFDPDEGWLVQADNLASKAKNTPFDGRPVQGTVLRTVID
;
A
#
# COMPACT_ATOMS: atom_id res chain seq x y z
N MET A 1 -33.55 -8.19 5.08
CA MET A 1 -33.70 -7.65 3.72
C MET A 1 -32.29 -7.29 3.26
N SER A 2 -31.72 -8.12 2.40
CA SER A 2 -30.37 -7.95 1.87
C SER A 2 -30.40 -6.80 0.85
N GLY A 3 -29.92 -5.63 1.25
CA GLY A 3 -29.67 -4.54 0.32
C GLY A 3 -28.52 -4.92 -0.61
N ASN A 4 -28.80 -5.01 -1.90
CA ASN A 4 -27.75 -5.10 -2.91
C ASN A 4 -26.94 -3.78 -2.94
N TRP A 5 -25.86 -3.73 -2.19
CA TRP A 5 -24.88 -2.68 -2.32
C TRP A 5 -23.94 -3.06 -3.47
N THR A 6 -24.30 -2.68 -4.68
CA THR A 6 -23.34 -2.63 -5.80
C THR A 6 -22.42 -1.45 -5.51
N ALA A 7 -21.10 -1.66 -5.55
CA ALA A 7 -20.11 -0.59 -5.53
C ALA A 7 -20.53 0.49 -6.52
N ALA A 8 -20.97 1.63 -6.02
CA ALA A 8 -21.42 2.73 -6.87
C ALA A 8 -20.21 3.25 -7.64
N MET A 9 -20.33 3.31 -8.97
CA MET A 9 -19.43 4.09 -9.81
C MET A 9 -19.33 5.52 -9.25
N PRO A 10 -18.19 6.20 -9.37
CA PRO A 10 -18.08 7.59 -8.91
C PRO A 10 -19.20 8.41 -9.55
N ASP A 11 -20.05 8.95 -8.70
CA ASP A 11 -21.16 9.82 -9.11
C ASP A 11 -20.53 11.18 -9.43
N ASN A 12 -20.42 11.52 -10.71
CA ASN A 12 -19.98 12.84 -11.18
C ASN A 12 -21.03 13.95 -10.88
N ASN A 13 -21.77 13.82 -9.79
CA ASN A 13 -22.70 14.82 -9.36
C ASN A 13 -21.96 15.90 -8.55
N LEU A 14 -21.49 16.94 -9.26
CA LEU A 14 -20.77 18.10 -8.72
C LEU A 14 -21.62 18.99 -7.76
N GLY A 15 -22.68 18.44 -7.18
CA GLY A 15 -23.53 19.10 -6.19
C GLY A 15 -22.95 19.03 -4.77
N LYS A 16 -23.65 19.72 -3.84
CA LYS A 16 -23.34 19.61 -2.41
C LYS A 16 -23.80 18.26 -1.87
N GLN A 17 -22.91 17.57 -1.14
CA GLN A 17 -23.25 16.34 -0.41
C GLN A 17 -23.02 16.56 1.09
N VAL A 18 -23.95 16.11 1.91
CA VAL A 18 -23.87 16.20 3.36
C VAL A 18 -23.91 14.82 3.97
N TYR A 19 -22.82 14.43 4.60
CA TYR A 19 -22.68 13.19 5.35
C TYR A 19 -23.05 13.46 6.81
N ILE A 20 -24.16 12.88 7.29
CA ILE A 20 -24.66 13.03 8.66
C ILE A 20 -24.49 11.76 9.46
N ASN A 21 -24.53 11.89 10.79
CA ASN A 21 -24.43 10.76 11.71
C ASN A 21 -23.16 9.92 11.47
N ALA A 22 -22.06 10.53 11.07
CA ALA A 22 -20.78 9.87 10.87
C ALA A 22 -19.94 9.85 12.14
N ARG A 23 -19.11 8.81 12.32
CA ARG A 23 -17.92 8.88 13.16
C ARG A 23 -16.80 9.41 12.27
N LEU A 24 -16.49 10.70 12.42
CA LEU A 24 -15.44 11.36 11.66
C LEU A 24 -14.08 10.98 12.23
N LEU A 25 -13.24 10.43 11.36
CA LEU A 25 -11.89 9.99 11.71
C LEU A 25 -10.87 10.73 10.84
N ASP A 26 -9.93 11.42 11.46
CA ASP A 26 -8.78 11.99 10.76
C ASP A 26 -7.49 11.73 11.54
N PRO A 27 -6.70 10.74 11.14
CA PRO A 27 -5.46 10.39 11.83
C PRO A 27 -4.43 11.52 11.85
N ALA A 28 -4.45 12.41 10.83
CA ALA A 28 -3.50 13.51 10.75
C ALA A 28 -3.69 14.55 11.86
N SER A 29 -4.94 14.84 12.21
CA SER A 29 -5.30 15.80 13.30
C SER A 29 -5.61 15.11 14.63
N GLY A 30 -5.72 13.78 14.66
CA GLY A 30 -6.17 13.01 15.81
C GLY A 30 -7.68 13.11 16.06
N LEU A 31 -8.47 13.49 15.04
CA LEU A 31 -9.93 13.64 15.15
C LEU A 31 -10.61 12.27 15.23
N ASP A 32 -11.45 12.06 16.25
CA ASP A 32 -12.37 10.93 16.41
C ASP A 32 -13.63 11.42 17.12
N VAL A 33 -14.60 11.91 16.36
CA VAL A 33 -15.82 12.52 16.88
C VAL A 33 -17.05 12.09 16.09
N LYS A 34 -18.23 12.09 16.74
CA LYS A 34 -19.49 11.99 16.02
C LYS A 34 -19.84 13.34 15.41
N GLY A 35 -20.17 13.36 14.11
CA GLY A 35 -20.42 14.62 13.45
C GLY A 35 -20.93 14.47 12.04
N SER A 36 -20.73 15.52 11.28
CA SER A 36 -21.13 15.63 9.88
C SER A 36 -20.01 16.24 9.05
N LEU A 37 -20.06 15.98 7.74
CA LEU A 37 -19.15 16.56 6.77
C LEU A 37 -19.98 17.05 5.57
N ILE A 38 -19.62 18.19 5.01
CA ILE A 38 -20.24 18.71 3.78
C ILE A 38 -19.17 18.93 2.71
N THR A 39 -19.47 18.48 1.50
CA THR A 39 -18.70 18.79 0.30
C THR A 39 -19.46 19.80 -0.57
N ASP A 40 -18.73 20.59 -1.34
CA ASP A 40 -19.24 21.45 -2.38
C ASP A 40 -18.45 21.19 -3.67
N GLY A 41 -19.07 20.52 -4.61
CA GLY A 41 -18.37 19.93 -5.74
C GLY A 41 -17.25 19.00 -5.25
N GLU A 42 -16.05 19.23 -5.74
CA GLU A 42 -14.86 18.40 -5.49
C GLU A 42 -14.15 18.67 -4.13
N THR A 43 -14.69 19.56 -3.28
CA THR A 43 -13.96 20.01 -2.08
C THR A 43 -14.74 19.82 -0.79
N ILE A 44 -14.02 19.58 0.30
CA ILE A 44 -14.57 19.58 1.65
C ILE A 44 -14.84 21.01 2.07
N SER A 45 -16.11 21.38 2.26
CA SER A 45 -16.50 22.73 2.71
C SER A 45 -16.39 22.88 4.22
N ASP A 46 -16.90 21.90 4.98
CA ASP A 46 -16.84 21.89 6.44
C ASP A 46 -17.00 20.48 7.00
N PHE A 47 -16.53 20.27 8.24
CA PHE A 47 -16.74 19.03 8.99
C PHE A 47 -16.58 19.27 10.49
N GLY A 48 -17.27 18.45 11.30
CA GLY A 48 -17.21 18.52 12.76
C GLY A 48 -18.50 18.08 13.44
N GLU A 49 -18.59 18.28 14.77
CA GLU A 49 -19.70 17.80 15.59
C GLU A 49 -21.05 18.51 15.33
N ASN A 50 -21.04 19.83 15.17
CA ASN A 50 -22.26 20.62 15.03
C ASN A 50 -22.10 21.71 13.97
N ILE A 51 -21.94 21.30 12.71
CA ILE A 51 -21.74 22.23 11.59
C ILE A 51 -23.07 22.75 10.98
N PHE A 52 -24.21 22.26 11.43
CA PHE A 52 -25.55 22.67 10.95
C PHE A 52 -26.48 23.13 12.09
N PRO A 53 -26.11 24.19 12.86
CA PRO A 53 -26.93 24.65 13.97
C PRO A 53 -28.32 25.16 13.55
N ASP A 54 -28.43 25.65 12.31
CA ASP A 54 -29.69 26.21 11.74
C ASP A 54 -30.43 25.21 10.82
N GLY A 55 -29.98 23.94 10.78
CA GLY A 55 -30.56 22.87 9.95
C GLY A 55 -29.75 22.57 8.70
N LEU A 56 -30.09 21.45 8.05
CA LEU A 56 -29.39 20.96 6.86
C LEU A 56 -29.65 21.82 5.63
N PRO A 57 -28.69 22.03 4.72
CA PRO A 57 -28.91 22.73 3.46
C PRO A 57 -29.97 22.02 2.61
N SER A 58 -30.93 22.81 2.08
CA SER A 58 -32.02 22.27 1.25
C SER A 58 -31.59 21.91 -0.17
N ASP A 59 -30.42 22.38 -0.59
CA ASP A 59 -29.81 22.18 -1.92
C ASP A 59 -28.75 21.09 -1.96
N ALA A 60 -28.61 20.26 -0.89
CA ALA A 60 -27.65 19.23 -0.78
C ALA A 60 -28.27 17.83 -0.76
N GLU A 61 -27.53 16.85 -1.31
CA GLU A 61 -27.83 15.43 -1.13
C GLU A 61 -27.43 15.01 0.29
N ILE A 62 -28.38 14.44 1.04
CA ILE A 62 -28.16 14.00 2.42
C ILE A 62 -27.84 12.50 2.42
N ILE A 63 -26.68 12.15 2.97
CA ILE A 63 -26.18 10.78 3.13
C ILE A 63 -26.10 10.48 4.63
N ASP A 64 -26.98 9.62 5.12
CA ASP A 64 -26.93 9.17 6.51
C ASP A 64 -25.92 8.03 6.67
N CYS A 65 -24.85 8.30 7.39
CA CYS A 65 -23.78 7.32 7.66
C CYS A 65 -24.14 6.27 8.73
N GLY A 66 -25.27 6.45 9.45
CA GLY A 66 -25.75 5.47 10.44
C GLY A 66 -24.76 5.15 11.56
N GLY A 67 -23.90 6.10 11.92
CA GLY A 67 -22.85 5.91 12.94
C GLY A 67 -21.57 5.25 12.41
N LYS A 68 -21.48 4.98 11.10
CA LYS A 68 -20.30 4.37 10.48
C LYS A 68 -19.15 5.37 10.36
N CYS A 69 -17.96 4.87 10.09
CA CYS A 69 -16.73 5.65 10.03
C CYS A 69 -16.58 6.35 8.68
N LEU A 70 -16.37 7.66 8.71
CA LEU A 70 -16.00 8.47 7.56
C LEU A 70 -14.60 9.02 7.77
N SER A 71 -13.67 8.65 6.90
CA SER A 71 -12.25 9.03 6.98
C SER A 71 -11.78 9.65 5.67
N PRO A 72 -10.57 10.24 5.64
CA PRO A 72 -9.87 10.46 4.39
C PRO A 72 -9.76 9.17 3.60
N GLY A 73 -9.77 9.26 2.28
CA GLY A 73 -9.54 8.12 1.41
C GLY A 73 -8.17 7.49 1.66
N PHE A 74 -8.10 6.17 1.54
CA PHE A 74 -6.85 5.44 1.80
C PHE A 74 -5.83 5.72 0.69
N VAL A 75 -4.56 5.65 1.08
CA VAL A 75 -3.39 5.87 0.22
C VAL A 75 -2.56 4.59 0.20
N ASP A 76 -2.58 3.88 -0.91
CA ASP A 76 -1.73 2.71 -1.08
C ASP A 76 -0.51 3.05 -1.92
N PHE A 77 0.66 2.96 -1.33
CA PHE A 77 1.88 3.44 -1.95
C PHE A 77 2.76 2.34 -2.56
N ARG A 78 2.24 1.10 -2.74
CA ARG A 78 2.98 0.00 -3.37
C ARG A 78 2.07 -0.91 -4.18
N VAL A 79 1.80 -0.51 -5.43
CA VAL A 79 0.85 -1.20 -6.32
C VAL A 79 1.52 -1.53 -7.66
N GLN A 80 1.37 -2.74 -8.14
CA GLN A 80 1.72 -3.12 -9.51
C GLN A 80 0.49 -3.03 -10.40
N ILE A 81 0.40 -1.97 -11.20
CA ILE A 81 -0.77 -1.72 -12.05
C ILE A 81 -0.75 -2.50 -13.37
N ARG A 82 0.37 -3.11 -13.73
CA ARG A 82 0.59 -3.96 -14.90
C ARG A 82 0.36 -3.29 -16.27
N GLU A 83 -0.25 -2.15 -16.35
CA GLU A 83 -0.42 -1.33 -17.56
C GLU A 83 0.55 -0.14 -17.51
N PRO A 84 1.35 0.09 -18.57
CA PRO A 84 1.36 -0.62 -19.84
C PRO A 84 2.14 -1.94 -19.83
N GLY A 85 1.74 -2.90 -20.68
CA GLY A 85 2.53 -4.03 -21.14
C GLY A 85 2.18 -5.40 -20.57
N GLU A 86 1.47 -5.48 -19.44
CA GLU A 86 1.01 -6.74 -18.84
C GLU A 86 -0.51 -6.69 -18.54
N GLU A 87 -1.29 -6.08 -19.43
CA GLU A 87 -2.74 -5.88 -19.29
C GLU A 87 -3.53 -7.18 -19.15
N HIS A 88 -2.94 -8.31 -19.52
CA HIS A 88 -3.52 -9.63 -19.30
C HIS A 88 -3.63 -9.96 -17.80
N LYS A 89 -2.73 -9.42 -16.95
CA LYS A 89 -2.75 -9.61 -15.50
C LYS A 89 -3.66 -8.59 -14.79
N GLU A 90 -3.50 -7.31 -15.12
CA GLU A 90 -4.25 -6.21 -14.54
C GLU A 90 -4.20 -4.98 -15.48
N THR A 91 -5.18 -4.08 -15.39
CA THR A 91 -5.19 -2.79 -16.08
C THR A 91 -5.34 -1.66 -15.08
N ILE A 92 -5.05 -0.43 -15.48
CA ILE A 92 -5.31 0.75 -14.62
C ILE A 92 -6.79 0.83 -14.24
N GLU A 93 -7.71 0.43 -15.15
CA GLU A 93 -9.14 0.41 -14.87
C GLU A 93 -9.50 -0.65 -13.82
N THR A 94 -9.04 -1.90 -13.97
CA THR A 94 -9.39 -2.97 -13.03
C THR A 94 -8.71 -2.79 -11.67
N ALA A 95 -7.46 -2.30 -11.64
CA ALA A 95 -6.80 -1.85 -10.41
C ALA A 95 -7.57 -0.70 -9.74
N GLY A 96 -8.05 0.27 -10.53
CA GLY A 96 -8.89 1.38 -10.03
C GLY A 96 -10.20 0.89 -9.42
N ARG A 97 -10.89 -0.07 -10.04
CA ARG A 97 -12.11 -0.69 -9.47
C ARG A 97 -11.82 -1.42 -8.15
N SER A 98 -10.73 -2.16 -8.10
CA SER A 98 -10.29 -2.86 -6.88
C SER A 98 -9.90 -1.86 -5.78
N ALA A 99 -9.21 -0.77 -6.13
CA ALA A 99 -8.88 0.31 -5.20
C ALA A 99 -10.15 0.97 -4.63
N THR A 100 -11.10 1.33 -5.50
CA THR A 100 -12.38 1.93 -5.07
C THR A 100 -13.15 0.97 -4.15
N ALA A 101 -13.20 -0.33 -4.47
CA ALA A 101 -13.84 -1.33 -3.61
C ALA A 101 -13.12 -1.46 -2.25
N GLY A 102 -11.80 -1.23 -2.21
CA GLY A 102 -10.99 -1.23 -0.98
C GLY A 102 -10.92 0.11 -0.24
N GLY A 103 -11.62 1.16 -0.68
CA GLY A 103 -11.58 2.50 -0.05
C GLY A 103 -10.35 3.33 -0.40
N ILE A 104 -9.57 2.91 -1.39
CA ILE A 104 -8.32 3.53 -1.78
C ILE A 104 -8.57 4.59 -2.86
N THR A 105 -8.37 5.85 -2.50
CA THR A 105 -8.55 6.99 -3.42
C THR A 105 -7.26 7.36 -4.14
N THR A 106 -6.12 6.96 -3.57
CA THR A 106 -4.79 7.28 -4.12
C THR A 106 -3.91 6.04 -4.12
N MET A 107 -3.34 5.71 -5.26
CA MET A 107 -2.35 4.64 -5.43
C MET A 107 -1.03 5.19 -5.91
N VAL A 108 0.07 4.55 -5.50
CA VAL A 108 1.39 4.78 -6.08
C VAL A 108 1.89 3.51 -6.74
N CYS A 109 2.17 3.60 -8.03
CA CYS A 109 2.53 2.42 -8.80
C CYS A 109 4.03 2.21 -8.93
N LEU A 110 4.44 0.95 -8.89
CA LEU A 110 5.82 0.52 -9.13
C LEU A 110 6.23 0.73 -10.60
N PRO A 111 7.54 0.94 -10.86
CA PRO A 111 8.03 1.26 -12.19
C PRO A 111 8.20 0.06 -13.13
N ASN A 112 7.91 -1.16 -12.67
CA ASN A 112 8.12 -2.42 -13.39
C ASN A 112 7.04 -2.73 -14.45
N THR A 113 6.63 -1.71 -15.20
CA THR A 113 5.77 -1.81 -16.38
C THR A 113 6.57 -2.12 -17.65
N ILE A 114 5.92 -2.32 -18.78
CA ILE A 114 6.56 -2.54 -20.08
C ILE A 114 5.96 -1.57 -21.12
N PRO A 115 6.65 -0.48 -21.46
CA PRO A 115 8.01 -0.09 -21.04
C PRO A 115 8.09 0.29 -19.55
N ILE A 116 9.29 0.17 -18.98
CA ILE A 116 9.60 0.58 -17.60
C ILE A 116 9.38 2.09 -17.45
N ILE A 117 8.95 2.53 -16.26
CA ILE A 117 8.79 3.96 -15.95
C ILE A 117 10.19 4.55 -15.65
N GLU A 118 10.99 4.76 -16.70
CA GLU A 118 12.35 5.31 -16.63
C GLU A 118 12.55 6.56 -17.48
N ASP A 119 11.50 7.02 -18.16
CA ASP A 119 11.48 8.27 -18.93
C ASP A 119 10.17 9.05 -18.70
N MET A 120 10.20 10.35 -19.05
CA MET A 120 9.08 11.28 -18.85
C MET A 120 7.82 10.88 -19.62
N SER A 121 7.95 10.19 -20.75
CA SER A 121 6.79 9.82 -21.58
C SER A 121 5.93 8.77 -20.89
N VAL A 122 6.57 7.80 -20.24
CA VAL A 122 5.87 6.74 -19.48
C VAL A 122 5.28 7.30 -18.19
N VAL A 123 6.01 8.18 -17.45
CA VAL A 123 5.46 8.92 -16.30
C VAL A 123 4.17 9.65 -16.71
N GLY A 124 4.24 10.41 -17.81
CA GLY A 124 3.09 11.16 -18.34
C GLY A 124 1.96 10.26 -18.87
N PHE A 125 2.27 9.08 -19.41
CA PHE A 125 1.26 8.11 -19.85
C PHE A 125 0.42 7.62 -18.68
N VAL A 126 1.04 7.11 -17.62
CA VAL A 126 0.36 6.59 -16.44
C VAL A 126 -0.54 7.66 -15.81
N ALA A 127 -0.01 8.87 -15.60
CA ALA A 127 -0.76 9.95 -14.99
C ALA A 127 -1.97 10.40 -15.83
N ARG A 128 -1.84 10.43 -17.17
CA ARG A 128 -2.96 10.77 -18.07
C ARG A 128 -4.01 9.66 -18.12
N ARG A 129 -3.57 8.41 -18.23
CA ARG A 129 -4.47 7.25 -18.31
C ARG A 129 -5.30 7.12 -17.05
N ALA A 130 -4.69 7.27 -15.86
CA ALA A 130 -5.38 7.27 -14.58
C ALA A 130 -6.47 8.37 -14.50
N ARG A 131 -6.14 9.61 -14.92
CA ARG A 131 -7.10 10.72 -14.94
C ARG A 131 -8.28 10.48 -15.89
N LEU A 132 -8.04 9.86 -17.04
CA LEU A 132 -9.10 9.54 -17.99
C LEU A 132 -10.07 8.47 -17.47
N ILE A 133 -9.58 7.55 -16.65
CA ILE A 133 -10.37 6.48 -16.04
C ILE A 133 -11.15 7.02 -14.82
N GLY A 134 -10.55 7.89 -14.00
CA GLY A 134 -11.22 8.59 -12.90
C GLY A 134 -11.63 7.70 -11.72
N LEU A 135 -11.06 6.50 -11.57
CA LEU A 135 -11.43 5.55 -10.50
C LEU A 135 -10.52 5.63 -9.25
N SER A 136 -9.31 6.13 -9.40
CA SER A 136 -8.35 6.38 -8.34
C SER A 136 -7.23 7.27 -8.86
N LYS A 137 -6.66 8.11 -8.02
CA LYS A 137 -5.49 8.92 -8.36
C LYS A 137 -4.26 8.02 -8.36
N ILE A 138 -3.48 8.04 -9.44
CA ILE A 138 -2.27 7.22 -9.55
C ILE A 138 -1.06 8.11 -9.75
N TYR A 139 -0.10 7.97 -8.82
CA TYR A 139 1.20 8.60 -8.88
C TYR A 139 2.26 7.54 -9.22
N PRO A 140 3.15 7.77 -10.17
CA PRO A 140 4.18 6.79 -10.49
C PRO A 140 5.42 6.94 -9.60
N TYR A 141 6.00 5.82 -9.18
CA TYR A 141 7.43 5.75 -8.93
C TYR A 141 8.16 5.69 -10.27
N ALA A 142 9.38 6.20 -10.30
CA ALA A 142 10.27 5.97 -11.41
C ALA A 142 11.38 4.97 -11.05
N ALA A 143 11.91 4.30 -12.08
CA ALA A 143 13.03 3.40 -11.92
C ALA A 143 14.23 4.15 -11.36
N LEU A 144 14.89 3.57 -10.35
CA LEU A 144 16.14 4.11 -9.81
C LEU A 144 17.29 3.88 -10.77
N THR A 145 17.31 2.69 -11.40
CA THR A 145 18.30 2.34 -12.41
C THR A 145 17.65 2.02 -13.75
N LYS A 146 18.38 2.30 -14.82
CA LYS A 146 17.92 1.98 -16.18
C LYS A 146 17.62 0.50 -16.30
N LYS A 147 16.48 0.18 -16.93
CA LYS A 147 15.98 -1.19 -17.15
C LYS A 147 15.81 -2.02 -15.87
N LEU A 148 15.86 -1.38 -14.68
CA LEU A 148 15.83 -2.06 -13.38
C LEU A 148 16.97 -3.10 -13.26
N GLU A 149 18.17 -2.76 -13.78
CA GLU A 149 19.32 -3.67 -13.81
C GLU A 149 20.29 -3.44 -12.64
N GLY A 150 20.06 -2.43 -11.78
CA GLY A 150 20.92 -2.11 -10.64
C GLY A 150 22.29 -1.54 -11.00
N MET A 151 22.49 -1.05 -12.24
CA MET A 151 23.81 -0.70 -12.78
C MET A 151 23.98 0.82 -13.03
N GLU A 152 23.12 1.39 -13.84
CA GLU A 152 23.19 2.79 -14.26
C GLU A 152 21.98 3.57 -13.74
N LEU A 153 22.20 4.70 -13.07
CA LEU A 153 21.14 5.54 -12.55
C LEU A 153 20.33 6.19 -13.67
N THR A 154 19.04 6.38 -13.43
CA THR A 154 18.16 7.18 -14.27
C THR A 154 18.37 8.68 -13.99
N GLU A 155 17.78 9.53 -14.80
CA GLU A 155 17.79 10.99 -14.62
C GLU A 155 16.76 11.42 -13.56
N MET A 156 17.01 11.04 -12.28
CA MET A 156 16.03 11.18 -11.18
C MET A 156 15.48 12.61 -11.06
N GLY A 157 16.31 13.65 -11.21
CA GLY A 157 15.84 15.04 -11.13
C GLY A 157 14.82 15.40 -12.22
N VAL A 158 15.01 14.91 -13.44
CA VAL A 158 14.11 15.13 -14.57
C VAL A 158 12.81 14.35 -14.39
N LEU A 159 12.90 13.11 -13.93
CA LEU A 159 11.73 12.25 -13.67
C LEU A 159 10.87 12.78 -12.50
N ALA A 160 11.51 13.33 -11.46
CA ALA A 160 10.79 13.99 -10.37
C ALA A 160 10.02 15.23 -10.86
N GLN A 161 10.63 16.06 -11.73
CA GLN A 161 9.93 17.19 -12.36
C GLN A 161 8.77 16.75 -13.26
N ALA A 162 8.85 15.56 -13.84
CA ALA A 162 7.78 14.97 -14.65
C ALA A 162 6.63 14.39 -13.81
N GLY A 163 6.80 14.27 -12.48
CA GLY A 163 5.76 13.82 -11.55
C GLY A 163 6.01 12.49 -10.86
N ALA A 164 7.23 11.92 -10.99
CA ALA A 164 7.61 10.77 -10.18
C ALA A 164 7.78 11.16 -8.71
N VAL A 165 7.16 10.42 -7.78
CA VAL A 165 7.11 10.78 -6.36
C VAL A 165 8.20 10.13 -5.50
N ALA A 166 8.83 9.06 -5.98
CA ALA A 166 10.02 8.42 -5.40
C ALA A 166 10.68 7.50 -6.44
N PHE A 167 11.80 6.86 -6.06
CA PHE A 167 12.64 6.06 -6.96
C PHE A 167 12.92 4.68 -6.39
N THR A 168 12.69 3.65 -7.22
CA THR A 168 12.86 2.25 -6.83
C THR A 168 13.09 1.36 -8.05
N ASP A 169 13.75 0.24 -7.87
CA ASP A 169 13.75 -0.82 -8.89
C ASP A 169 12.65 -1.89 -8.63
N GLY A 170 11.62 -1.49 -7.87
CA GLY A 170 10.43 -2.31 -7.63
C GLY A 170 10.69 -3.49 -6.68
N GLU A 171 10.63 -4.69 -7.22
CA GLU A 171 10.91 -5.93 -6.47
C GLU A 171 12.38 -6.35 -6.56
N LYS A 172 13.21 -5.59 -7.28
CA LYS A 172 14.65 -5.85 -7.38
C LYS A 172 15.42 -4.95 -6.43
N VAL A 173 16.45 -5.52 -5.82
CA VAL A 173 17.38 -4.80 -4.97
C VAL A 173 18.48 -4.13 -5.80
N ILE A 174 18.95 -2.97 -5.37
CA ILE A 174 20.23 -2.44 -5.85
C ILE A 174 21.35 -3.20 -5.10
N ALA A 175 21.86 -4.24 -5.72
CA ALA A 175 22.86 -5.12 -5.10
C ALA A 175 24.24 -4.46 -4.97
N ASP A 176 24.64 -3.61 -5.93
CA ASP A 176 25.91 -2.89 -5.87
C ASP A 176 25.84 -1.70 -4.90
N PRO A 177 26.59 -1.74 -3.76
CA PRO A 177 26.60 -0.65 -2.79
C PRO A 177 27.16 0.65 -3.35
N GLN A 178 28.00 0.63 -4.40
CA GLN A 178 28.52 1.82 -5.03
C GLN A 178 27.44 2.55 -5.84
N VAL A 179 26.58 1.80 -6.53
CA VAL A 179 25.42 2.34 -7.25
C VAL A 179 24.45 3.00 -6.27
N LEU A 180 24.09 2.29 -5.19
CA LEU A 180 23.18 2.83 -4.17
C LEU A 180 23.78 4.06 -3.47
N ARG A 181 25.07 4.05 -3.14
CA ARG A 181 25.76 5.22 -2.56
C ARG A 181 25.66 6.44 -3.48
N ARG A 182 25.88 6.26 -4.79
CA ARG A 182 25.74 7.35 -5.78
C ARG A 182 24.30 7.84 -5.85
N ALA A 183 23.33 6.92 -5.85
CA ALA A 183 21.90 7.26 -5.86
C ALA A 183 21.53 8.10 -4.64
N LEU A 184 21.90 7.66 -3.42
CA LEU A 184 21.65 8.40 -2.19
C LEU A 184 22.28 9.80 -2.20
N THR A 185 23.52 9.92 -2.69
CA THR A 185 24.21 11.22 -2.83
C THR A 185 23.51 12.12 -3.84
N TYR A 186 23.10 11.60 -5.00
CA TYR A 186 22.36 12.36 -6.00
C TYR A 186 20.98 12.81 -5.50
N ALA A 187 20.26 11.91 -4.81
CA ALA A 187 18.94 12.17 -4.27
C ALA A 187 18.91 13.34 -3.27
N LEU A 188 20.01 13.60 -2.53
CA LEU A 188 20.11 14.73 -1.61
C LEU A 188 19.91 16.09 -2.28
N THR A 189 20.37 16.25 -3.53
CA THR A 189 20.27 17.52 -4.27
C THR A 189 18.83 17.94 -4.53
N PHE A 190 17.94 16.97 -4.66
CA PHE A 190 16.53 17.17 -5.01
C PHE A 190 15.57 16.74 -3.91
N ASP A 191 16.08 16.39 -2.74
CA ASP A 191 15.34 15.85 -1.59
C ASP A 191 14.47 14.63 -1.95
N LEU A 192 14.96 13.72 -2.80
CA LEU A 192 14.24 12.55 -3.29
C LEU A 192 14.30 11.38 -2.32
N LEU A 193 13.23 10.57 -2.28
CA LEU A 193 13.17 9.33 -1.55
C LEU A 193 13.61 8.16 -2.43
N ILE A 194 14.52 7.33 -1.91
CA ILE A 194 14.87 6.05 -2.51
C ILE A 194 14.16 4.94 -1.73
N ILE A 195 13.52 4.04 -2.46
CA ILE A 195 12.82 2.88 -1.90
C ILE A 195 13.55 1.62 -2.33
N GLN A 196 13.91 0.78 -1.36
CA GLN A 196 14.65 -0.46 -1.58
C GLN A 196 13.79 -1.67 -1.15
N HIS A 197 13.69 -2.67 -2.02
CA HIS A 197 13.21 -3.99 -1.65
C HIS A 197 14.40 -4.81 -1.14
N PRO A 198 14.52 -5.05 0.18
CA PRO A 198 15.75 -5.57 0.75
C PRO A 198 15.81 -7.10 0.68
N GLU A 199 16.33 -7.64 -0.41
CA GLU A 199 16.52 -9.07 -0.56
C GLU A 199 17.85 -9.36 -1.28
N GLU A 200 18.81 -10.02 -0.60
CA GLU A 200 20.11 -10.35 -1.18
C GLU A 200 19.97 -11.40 -2.28
N PRO A 201 20.25 -11.06 -3.56
CA PRO A 201 19.93 -11.94 -4.68
C PRO A 201 20.63 -13.28 -4.66
N SER A 202 21.86 -13.32 -4.14
CA SER A 202 22.65 -14.56 -4.05
C SER A 202 22.08 -15.58 -3.07
N LEU A 203 21.23 -15.13 -2.13
CA LEU A 203 20.56 -15.96 -1.11
C LEU A 203 19.07 -16.16 -1.42
N ALA A 204 18.50 -15.43 -2.37
CA ALA A 204 17.07 -15.42 -2.70
C ALA A 204 16.67 -16.42 -3.80
N SER A 205 17.45 -17.46 -4.02
CA SER A 205 17.15 -18.49 -5.05
C SER A 205 16.06 -19.48 -4.63
N GLY A 206 15.58 -19.41 -3.38
CA GLY A 206 14.50 -20.23 -2.86
C GLY A 206 13.11 -19.76 -3.32
N VAL A 207 12.05 -20.44 -2.83
CA VAL A 207 10.66 -20.17 -3.21
C VAL A 207 9.74 -19.94 -2.01
N MET A 208 10.23 -20.14 -0.79
CA MET A 208 9.53 -19.87 0.46
C MET A 208 10.56 -19.59 1.58
N ASN A 209 10.10 -19.28 2.78
CA ASN A 209 10.99 -19.11 3.93
C ASN A 209 11.81 -20.35 4.22
N SER A 210 13.09 -20.17 4.52
CA SER A 210 13.97 -21.27 4.94
C SER A 210 13.68 -21.67 6.38
N GLY A 211 13.32 -22.93 6.61
CA GLY A 211 13.00 -23.44 7.94
C GLY A 211 12.43 -24.85 7.92
N GLU A 212 11.74 -25.20 8.99
CA GLU A 212 11.14 -26.53 9.14
C GLU A 212 10.09 -26.82 8.06
N MET A 213 9.26 -25.81 7.73
CA MET A 213 8.19 -25.99 6.73
C MET A 213 8.78 -26.23 5.33
N SER A 214 9.80 -25.48 4.90
CA SER A 214 10.44 -25.69 3.59
C SER A 214 11.09 -27.08 3.49
N THR A 215 11.73 -27.52 4.57
CA THR A 215 12.32 -28.87 4.64
C THR A 215 11.24 -29.95 4.53
N ARG A 216 10.11 -29.79 5.24
CA ARG A 216 8.99 -30.74 5.21
C ARG A 216 8.34 -30.83 3.83
N LEU A 217 8.23 -29.69 3.13
CA LEU A 217 7.65 -29.61 1.79
C LEU A 217 8.65 -29.95 0.68
N GLY A 218 9.94 -30.11 0.98
CA GLY A 218 10.97 -30.35 -0.01
C GLY A 218 11.20 -29.16 -0.95
N LEU A 219 10.94 -27.93 -0.47
CA LEU A 219 11.08 -26.69 -1.25
C LEU A 219 12.38 -25.96 -0.85
N PRO A 220 13.10 -25.35 -1.82
CA PRO A 220 14.26 -24.51 -1.50
C PRO A 220 13.82 -23.26 -0.74
N GLY A 221 14.51 -23.00 0.38
CA GLY A 221 14.20 -21.88 1.27
C GLY A 221 15.03 -20.63 1.01
N ILE A 222 14.45 -19.46 1.30
CA ILE A 222 15.12 -18.16 1.36
C ILE A 222 15.40 -17.86 2.82
N PRO A 223 16.65 -17.77 3.26
CA PRO A 223 16.97 -17.48 4.66
C PRO A 223 16.61 -16.02 5.02
N THR A 224 16.21 -15.78 6.26
CA THR A 224 15.87 -14.44 6.77
C THR A 224 17.04 -13.46 6.65
N VAL A 225 18.26 -13.95 6.75
CA VAL A 225 19.46 -13.14 6.59
C VAL A 225 19.59 -12.47 5.22
N ALA A 226 18.89 -12.97 4.18
CA ALA A 226 18.86 -12.32 2.87
C ALA A 226 18.27 -10.91 2.94
N GLU A 227 17.27 -10.68 3.80
CA GLU A 227 16.69 -9.35 4.07
C GLU A 227 17.63 -8.53 4.96
N THR A 228 18.10 -9.11 6.05
CA THR A 228 18.91 -8.42 7.08
C THR A 228 20.21 -7.85 6.52
N ILE A 229 20.92 -8.61 5.69
CA ILE A 229 22.19 -8.17 5.07
C ILE A 229 21.98 -6.88 4.26
N ILE A 230 20.94 -6.79 3.46
CA ILE A 230 20.66 -5.62 2.65
C ILE A 230 20.28 -4.44 3.55
N VAL A 231 19.41 -4.64 4.52
CA VAL A 231 19.00 -3.59 5.46
C VAL A 231 20.22 -3.03 6.21
N GLU A 232 21.06 -3.87 6.80
CA GLU A 232 22.26 -3.42 7.53
C GLU A 232 23.27 -2.72 6.64
N ARG A 233 23.51 -3.24 5.43
CA ARG A 233 24.38 -2.61 4.42
C ARG A 233 23.88 -1.20 4.08
N ASP A 234 22.61 -1.07 3.78
CA ASP A 234 22.02 0.18 3.31
C ASP A 234 21.91 1.23 4.42
N ILE A 235 21.69 0.80 5.67
CA ILE A 235 21.81 1.66 6.86
C ILE A 235 23.21 2.32 6.91
N ARG A 236 24.28 1.56 6.65
CA ARG A 236 25.64 2.12 6.62
C ARG A 236 25.84 3.13 5.49
N LEU A 237 25.17 2.93 4.34
CA LEU A 237 25.23 3.88 3.23
C LEU A 237 24.44 5.17 3.54
N VAL A 238 23.31 5.07 4.23
CA VAL A 238 22.57 6.23 4.75
C VAL A 238 23.41 7.00 5.77
N GLU A 239 24.04 6.31 6.72
CA GLU A 239 24.93 6.91 7.72
C GLU A 239 26.11 7.66 7.03
N LEU A 240 26.68 7.09 5.98
CA LEU A 240 27.80 7.67 5.22
C LEU A 240 27.37 8.90 4.40
N THR A 241 26.20 8.85 3.76
CA THR A 241 25.78 9.87 2.77
C THR A 241 24.88 10.95 3.35
N GLY A 242 24.16 10.67 4.45
CA GLY A 242 23.10 11.52 4.99
C GLY A 242 21.81 11.50 4.16
N GLY A 243 21.71 10.62 3.15
CA GLY A 243 20.51 10.41 2.32
C GLY A 243 19.34 9.85 3.11
N LYS A 244 18.18 9.74 2.45
CA LYS A 244 16.99 9.11 3.01
C LYS A 244 16.62 7.85 2.22
N ILE A 245 16.24 6.79 2.94
CA ILE A 245 15.84 5.52 2.35
C ILE A 245 14.57 5.00 3.01
N HIS A 246 13.77 4.30 2.22
CA HIS A 246 12.61 3.55 2.69
C HIS A 246 12.79 2.07 2.36
N PHE A 247 12.68 1.20 3.36
CA PHE A 247 12.72 -0.26 3.17
C PHE A 247 11.31 -0.79 2.99
N ALA A 248 11.06 -1.37 1.83
CA ALA A 248 9.75 -1.88 1.45
C ALA A 248 9.56 -3.34 1.86
N ASN A 249 8.35 -3.68 2.34
CA ASN A 249 7.93 -5.03 2.70
C ASN A 249 8.86 -5.71 3.72
N VAL A 250 9.26 -5.03 4.79
CA VAL A 250 10.06 -5.62 5.85
C VAL A 250 9.28 -6.74 6.54
N SER A 251 9.91 -7.90 6.71
CA SER A 251 9.24 -9.12 7.13
C SER A 251 9.98 -9.91 8.22
N THR A 252 11.23 -9.54 8.56
CA THR A 252 12.06 -10.32 9.49
C THR A 252 12.39 -9.55 10.76
N LYS A 253 12.45 -10.27 11.88
CA LYS A 253 12.80 -9.72 13.19
C LYS A 253 14.14 -8.99 13.19
N ASP A 254 15.17 -9.58 12.59
CA ASP A 254 16.53 -9.03 12.64
C ASP A 254 16.65 -7.74 11.81
N ALA A 255 15.96 -7.66 10.64
CA ALA A 255 15.88 -6.43 9.86
C ALA A 255 15.14 -5.31 10.62
N ILE A 256 14.03 -5.64 11.27
CA ILE A 256 13.27 -4.70 12.11
C ILE A 256 14.16 -4.15 13.24
N GLU A 257 14.92 -5.02 13.92
CA GLU A 257 15.81 -4.60 14.99
C GLU A 257 16.95 -3.68 14.49
N ALA A 258 17.49 -3.95 13.30
CA ALA A 258 18.48 -3.08 12.66
C ALA A 258 17.89 -1.70 12.33
N ILE A 259 16.65 -1.65 11.79
CA ILE A 259 15.93 -0.41 11.49
C ILE A 259 15.63 0.37 12.77
N ARG A 260 15.14 -0.30 13.83
CA ARG A 260 14.88 0.31 15.14
C ARG A 260 16.11 1.02 15.70
N LYS A 261 17.27 0.34 15.67
CA LYS A 261 18.55 0.92 16.08
C LYS A 261 19.00 2.08 15.21
N ALA A 262 18.75 2.03 13.91
CA ALA A 262 19.11 3.10 12.99
C ALA A 262 18.23 4.35 13.23
N LYS A 263 16.92 4.16 13.42
CA LYS A 263 15.99 5.25 13.77
C LYS A 263 16.34 5.90 15.10
N SER A 264 16.72 5.12 16.13
CA SER A 264 17.14 5.66 17.43
C SER A 264 18.39 6.54 17.37
N LYS A 265 19.20 6.38 16.31
CA LYS A 265 20.36 7.26 16.00
C LYS A 265 19.98 8.50 15.20
N GLY A 266 18.71 8.67 14.82
CA GLY A 266 18.24 9.79 14.02
C GLY A 266 18.55 9.69 12.53
N LEU A 267 18.86 8.49 12.01
CA LEU A 267 19.03 8.28 10.57
C LEU A 267 17.69 8.42 9.84
N LYS A 268 17.72 8.98 8.64
CA LYS A 268 16.54 9.20 7.80
C LYS A 268 16.08 7.90 7.13
N ILE A 269 15.52 7.01 7.92
CA ILE A 269 15.08 5.68 7.52
C ILE A 269 13.62 5.52 7.87
N THR A 270 12.84 5.05 6.90
CA THR A 270 11.47 4.59 7.09
C THR A 270 11.31 3.20 6.53
N CYS A 271 10.25 2.50 6.92
CA CYS A 271 9.94 1.19 6.36
C CYS A 271 8.44 0.91 6.35
N ASP A 272 8.05 0.00 5.48
CA ASP A 272 6.70 -0.55 5.43
C ASP A 272 6.69 -2.07 5.59
N THR A 273 5.50 -2.56 5.78
CA THR A 273 5.14 -3.97 5.67
C THR A 273 3.82 -4.12 4.93
N ALA A 274 3.38 -5.35 4.68
CA ALA A 274 2.09 -5.61 4.04
C ALA A 274 1.22 -6.56 4.90
N PRO A 275 -0.11 -6.54 4.72
CA PRO A 275 -1.05 -7.38 5.47
C PRO A 275 -0.66 -8.84 5.61
N PRO A 276 -0.11 -9.54 4.60
CA PRO A 276 0.30 -10.93 4.76
C PRO A 276 1.37 -11.15 5.84
N TYR A 277 2.28 -10.19 6.06
CA TYR A 277 3.43 -10.39 6.95
C TYR A 277 3.12 -10.23 8.43
N PHE A 278 1.98 -9.62 8.79
CA PHE A 278 1.54 -9.55 10.18
C PHE A 278 0.33 -10.44 10.48
N SER A 279 -0.38 -10.95 9.46
CA SER A 279 -1.59 -11.76 9.64
C SER A 279 -1.46 -13.23 9.21
N LEU A 280 -0.45 -13.55 8.39
CA LEU A 280 -0.13 -14.91 7.92
C LEU A 280 1.31 -15.28 8.28
N ASN A 281 1.61 -16.58 8.26
CA ASN A 281 2.98 -17.10 8.39
C ASN A 281 3.22 -18.22 7.37
N GLU A 282 4.42 -18.82 7.38
CA GLU A 282 4.82 -19.86 6.43
C GLU A 282 3.90 -21.09 6.40
N ASN A 283 3.12 -21.35 7.46
CA ASN A 283 2.13 -22.43 7.48
C ASN A 283 0.99 -22.20 6.48
N SER A 284 0.77 -20.95 6.06
CA SER A 284 -0.25 -20.61 5.05
C SER A 284 0.09 -21.15 3.65
N VAL A 285 1.33 -21.59 3.41
CA VAL A 285 1.71 -22.34 2.21
C VAL A 285 0.96 -23.68 2.17
N GLY A 286 0.73 -24.30 3.33
CA GLY A 286 -0.08 -25.51 3.47
C GLY A 286 0.37 -26.63 2.54
N GLU A 287 -0.55 -27.09 1.69
CA GLU A 287 -0.29 -28.08 0.66
C GLU A 287 0.03 -27.41 -0.70
N TYR A 288 1.12 -26.62 -0.72
CA TYR A 288 1.62 -25.95 -1.92
C TYR A 288 0.66 -24.88 -2.49
N ARG A 289 -0.04 -24.14 -1.62
CA ARG A 289 -0.96 -23.07 -2.01
C ARG A 289 -0.20 -21.92 -2.68
N THR A 290 -0.30 -21.81 -4.00
CA THR A 290 0.46 -20.83 -4.79
C THR A 290 0.06 -19.37 -4.51
N PHE A 291 -1.16 -19.11 -4.01
CA PHE A 291 -1.58 -17.77 -3.58
C PHE A 291 -0.81 -17.27 -2.34
N ALA A 292 -0.17 -18.17 -1.58
CA ALA A 292 0.73 -17.84 -0.48
C ALA A 292 2.19 -17.67 -0.91
N LYS A 293 2.50 -17.75 -2.22
CA LYS A 293 3.84 -17.48 -2.76
C LYS A 293 4.03 -15.98 -2.99
N LEU A 294 4.67 -15.31 -2.04
CA LEU A 294 4.89 -13.86 -2.00
C LEU A 294 6.38 -13.52 -1.99
N SER A 295 6.73 -12.27 -2.29
CA SER A 295 8.07 -11.70 -2.13
C SER A 295 7.98 -10.41 -1.28
N PRO A 296 8.68 -10.41 -0.11
CA PRO A 296 9.39 -11.53 0.52
C PRO A 296 8.46 -12.71 0.85
N PRO A 297 9.00 -13.90 1.15
CA PRO A 297 8.18 -15.04 1.52
C PRO A 297 7.54 -14.83 2.90
N LEU A 298 6.38 -15.45 3.13
CA LEU A 298 5.78 -15.54 4.46
C LEU A 298 6.76 -16.20 5.42
N ARG A 299 7.08 -15.51 6.52
CA ARG A 299 8.09 -15.91 7.50
C ARG A 299 7.49 -16.83 8.58
N ASN A 300 8.30 -17.26 9.52
CA ASN A 300 7.85 -18.02 10.68
C ASN A 300 7.01 -17.17 11.62
N GLU A 301 6.40 -17.79 12.64
CA GLU A 301 5.51 -17.10 13.58
C GLU A 301 6.24 -16.04 14.44
N GLN A 302 7.51 -16.24 14.77
CA GLN A 302 8.28 -15.28 15.54
C GLN A 302 8.54 -13.99 14.75
N ASP A 303 8.86 -14.11 13.46
CA ASP A 303 8.99 -12.96 12.57
C ASP A 303 7.66 -12.21 12.43
N ARG A 304 6.54 -12.95 12.22
CA ARG A 304 5.21 -12.35 12.15
C ARG A 304 4.87 -11.53 13.40
N LEU A 305 5.11 -12.09 14.58
CA LEU A 305 4.87 -11.39 15.85
C LEU A 305 5.76 -10.16 16.00
N SER A 306 7.01 -10.23 15.54
CA SER A 306 7.93 -9.08 15.53
C SER A 306 7.45 -7.96 14.60
N VAL A 307 6.79 -8.28 13.48
CA VAL A 307 6.15 -7.29 12.60
C VAL A 307 4.99 -6.59 13.33
N VAL A 308 4.13 -7.35 14.02
CA VAL A 308 3.03 -6.77 14.84
C VAL A 308 3.58 -5.84 15.90
N GLU A 309 4.60 -6.26 16.66
CA GLU A 309 5.25 -5.44 17.69
C GLU A 309 5.85 -4.16 17.08
N ALA A 310 6.49 -4.26 15.91
CA ALA A 310 7.10 -3.12 15.23
C ALA A 310 6.08 -2.12 14.66
N LEU A 311 4.88 -2.57 14.32
CA LEU A 311 3.76 -1.69 13.97
C LEU A 311 3.24 -0.93 15.20
N GLN A 312 3.17 -1.59 16.37
CA GLN A 312 2.73 -1.00 17.63
C GLN A 312 3.71 0.05 18.16
N ASP A 313 5.01 -0.24 18.13
CA ASP A 313 6.05 0.66 18.66
C ASP A 313 6.49 1.77 17.68
N GLY A 314 5.93 1.76 16.44
CA GLY A 314 6.23 2.75 15.40
C GLY A 314 7.56 2.52 14.67
N THR A 315 8.22 1.38 14.88
CA THR A 315 9.41 1.00 14.09
C THR A 315 9.04 0.83 12.62
N ILE A 316 7.91 0.17 12.32
CA ILE A 316 7.31 0.14 11.00
C ILE A 316 6.36 1.33 10.86
N ASP A 317 6.66 2.20 9.89
CA ASP A 317 5.95 3.47 9.69
C ASP A 317 4.59 3.27 9.01
N LEU A 318 4.52 2.39 8.02
CA LEU A 318 3.42 2.32 7.05
C LEU A 318 3.01 0.88 6.75
N ILE A 319 1.80 0.74 6.19
CA ILE A 319 1.30 -0.51 5.65
C ILE A 319 0.90 -0.26 4.19
N ALA A 320 1.41 -1.08 3.26
CA ALA A 320 1.02 -1.09 1.86
C ALA A 320 0.27 -2.38 1.53
N SER A 321 -0.64 -2.36 0.55
CA SER A 321 -1.29 -3.60 0.11
C SER A 321 -0.30 -4.60 -0.48
N SER A 322 0.79 -4.10 -1.04
CA SER A 322 1.74 -4.88 -1.86
C SER A 322 1.05 -5.63 -3.01
N HIS A 323 0.03 -4.97 -3.59
CA HIS A 323 -0.77 -5.52 -4.68
C HIS A 323 0.08 -5.90 -5.88
N ALA A 324 0.15 -7.21 -6.17
CA ALA A 324 0.94 -7.79 -7.23
C ALA A 324 0.12 -8.85 -7.99
N PRO A 325 -0.73 -8.40 -8.91
CA PRO A 325 -1.63 -9.27 -9.66
C PRO A 325 -0.86 -10.18 -10.62
N GLN A 326 -1.28 -11.44 -10.70
CA GLN A 326 -0.74 -12.45 -11.59
C GLN A 326 -1.89 -13.16 -12.30
N ASP A 327 -1.64 -13.55 -13.54
CA ASP A 327 -2.60 -14.33 -14.31
C ASP A 327 -2.79 -15.74 -13.73
N GLU A 328 -3.92 -16.35 -14.07
CA GLU A 328 -4.31 -17.65 -13.54
C GLU A 328 -3.32 -18.76 -13.94
N ASP A 329 -2.80 -18.72 -15.18
CA ASP A 329 -1.88 -19.74 -15.68
C ASP A 329 -0.58 -19.73 -14.90
N SER A 330 -0.03 -18.57 -14.59
CA SER A 330 1.20 -18.42 -13.79
C SER A 330 1.02 -18.89 -12.32
N LYS A 331 -0.20 -18.85 -11.78
CA LYS A 331 -0.53 -19.31 -10.43
C LYS A 331 -0.95 -20.78 -10.36
N ARG A 332 -1.33 -21.42 -11.45
CA ARG A 332 -1.66 -22.85 -11.53
C ARG A 332 -0.45 -23.77 -11.65
N LEU A 333 0.73 -23.20 -11.87
CA LEU A 333 1.98 -23.96 -11.92
C LEU A 333 2.30 -24.59 -10.56
N PRO A 334 3.14 -25.65 -10.51
CA PRO A 334 3.69 -26.16 -9.25
C PRO A 334 4.31 -25.02 -8.42
N PHE A 335 4.22 -25.09 -7.09
CA PHE A 335 4.60 -23.99 -6.21
C PHE A 335 5.98 -23.40 -6.52
N ALA A 336 6.98 -24.24 -6.79
CA ALA A 336 8.32 -23.78 -7.13
C ALA A 336 8.39 -22.94 -8.42
N GLN A 337 7.49 -23.17 -9.37
CA GLN A 337 7.44 -22.50 -10.68
C GLN A 337 6.39 -21.39 -10.75
N ALA A 338 5.44 -21.37 -9.82
CA ALA A 338 4.39 -20.37 -9.78
C ALA A 338 4.97 -18.95 -9.58
N ALA A 339 4.32 -17.95 -10.15
CA ALA A 339 4.70 -16.55 -10.00
C ALA A 339 4.54 -16.07 -8.55
N TYR A 340 5.43 -15.17 -8.11
CA TYR A 340 5.27 -14.45 -6.84
C TYR A 340 4.19 -13.38 -6.95
N GLY A 341 3.59 -13.04 -5.83
CA GLY A 341 2.65 -11.92 -5.70
C GLY A 341 1.24 -12.33 -5.32
N GLY A 342 0.52 -11.38 -4.75
CA GLY A 342 -0.86 -11.48 -4.32
C GLY A 342 -1.62 -10.19 -4.56
N VAL A 343 -2.93 -10.25 -4.84
CA VAL A 343 -3.79 -9.07 -4.86
C VAL A 343 -4.19 -8.70 -3.44
N GLY A 344 -4.17 -7.40 -3.12
CA GLY A 344 -4.33 -6.92 -1.75
C GLY A 344 -5.14 -5.62 -1.59
N LEU A 345 -5.53 -4.93 -2.67
CA LEU A 345 -6.22 -3.63 -2.58
C LEU A 345 -7.52 -3.72 -1.77
N GLU A 346 -8.37 -4.70 -2.04
CA GLU A 346 -9.66 -4.87 -1.36
C GLU A 346 -9.55 -5.46 0.05
N THR A 347 -8.42 -6.09 0.37
CA THR A 347 -8.17 -6.69 1.68
C THR A 347 -7.28 -5.83 2.59
N LEU A 348 -6.83 -4.66 2.11
CA LEU A 348 -5.97 -3.76 2.89
C LEU A 348 -6.67 -3.33 4.18
N LEU A 349 -7.85 -2.70 4.09
CA LEU A 349 -8.59 -2.22 5.26
C LEU A 349 -8.92 -3.36 6.25
N PRO A 350 -9.66 -4.42 5.85
CA PRO A 350 -10.12 -5.42 6.81
C PRO A 350 -8.96 -6.15 7.51
N VAL A 351 -7.85 -6.40 6.82
CA VAL A 351 -6.70 -7.04 7.47
C VAL A 351 -5.93 -6.05 8.38
N CYS A 352 -5.84 -4.76 8.02
CA CYS A 352 -5.32 -3.74 8.94
C CYS A 352 -6.18 -3.61 10.20
N LEU A 353 -7.50 -3.71 10.09
CA LEU A 353 -8.41 -3.66 11.23
C LEU A 353 -8.25 -4.85 12.19
N GLU A 354 -7.64 -5.97 11.78
CA GLU A 354 -7.28 -7.05 12.72
C GLU A 354 -6.34 -6.54 13.83
N LEU A 355 -5.47 -5.57 13.54
CA LEU A 355 -4.61 -4.95 14.56
C LEU A 355 -5.44 -4.17 15.59
N TYR A 356 -6.49 -3.50 15.15
CA TYR A 356 -7.44 -2.80 16.02
C TYR A 356 -8.31 -3.77 16.82
N HIS A 357 -8.95 -4.74 16.16
CA HIS A 357 -9.83 -5.70 16.81
C HIS A 357 -9.12 -6.60 17.84
N ASN A 358 -7.84 -6.90 17.59
CA ASN A 358 -7.01 -7.66 18.53
C ASN A 358 -6.37 -6.78 19.64
N GLY A 359 -6.66 -5.48 19.66
CA GLY A 359 -6.16 -4.57 20.69
C GLY A 359 -4.67 -4.22 20.57
N HIS A 360 -4.06 -4.45 19.41
CA HIS A 360 -2.68 -4.09 19.16
C HIS A 360 -2.48 -2.60 18.92
N MET A 361 -3.45 -1.95 18.27
CA MET A 361 -3.40 -0.53 17.90
C MET A 361 -4.78 0.10 18.04
N SER A 362 -4.87 1.41 18.25
CA SER A 362 -6.12 2.16 18.12
C SER A 362 -6.57 2.25 16.68
N LEU A 363 -7.85 2.56 16.44
CA LEU A 363 -8.38 2.73 15.08
C LEU A 363 -7.65 3.84 14.31
N LEU A 364 -7.39 4.98 14.97
CA LEU A 364 -6.65 6.08 14.35
C LEU A 364 -5.21 5.71 13.99
N GLU A 365 -4.51 4.95 14.84
CA GLU A 365 -3.16 4.46 14.53
C GLU A 365 -3.17 3.52 13.34
N CYS A 366 -4.12 2.57 13.26
CA CYS A 366 -4.27 1.69 12.10
C CYS A 366 -4.50 2.50 10.82
N LEU A 367 -5.45 3.44 10.85
CA LEU A 367 -5.77 4.27 9.69
C LEU A 367 -4.60 5.19 9.30
N SER A 368 -3.81 5.69 10.26
CA SER A 368 -2.65 6.53 9.95
C SER A 368 -1.65 5.82 9.04
N LYS A 369 -1.50 4.48 9.21
CA LYS A 369 -0.57 3.65 8.41
C LYS A 369 -0.98 3.53 6.95
N ILE A 370 -2.25 3.79 6.61
CA ILE A 370 -2.81 3.65 5.26
C ILE A 370 -3.46 4.95 4.74
N THR A 371 -3.31 6.08 5.43
CA THR A 371 -3.85 7.40 5.03
C THR A 371 -2.76 8.48 5.10
N SER A 372 -2.68 9.18 6.23
CA SER A 372 -1.78 10.33 6.43
C SER A 372 -0.29 9.94 6.41
N GLY A 373 0.07 8.77 6.89
CA GLY A 373 1.45 8.29 6.90
C GLY A 373 2.06 8.21 5.50
N PRO A 374 1.52 7.38 4.57
CA PRO A 374 2.04 7.29 3.21
C PRO A 374 1.93 8.61 2.44
N ALA A 375 0.85 9.38 2.63
CA ALA A 375 0.71 10.70 2.02
C ALA A 375 1.82 11.66 2.47
N HIS A 376 2.13 11.69 3.76
CA HIS A 376 3.20 12.53 4.32
C HIS A 376 4.59 12.09 3.81
N LEU A 377 4.88 10.78 3.81
CA LEU A 377 6.17 10.26 3.33
C LEU A 377 6.47 10.69 1.90
N LEU A 378 5.46 10.71 1.04
CA LEU A 378 5.58 11.00 -0.38
C LEU A 378 5.23 12.46 -0.74
N GLY A 379 4.84 13.29 0.23
CA GLY A 379 4.42 14.68 -0.01
C GLY A 379 3.16 14.80 -0.86
N LEU A 380 2.23 13.83 -0.75
CA LEU A 380 0.99 13.82 -1.52
C LEU A 380 -0.11 14.66 -0.83
N PRO A 381 -0.93 15.40 -1.60
CA PRO A 381 -2.07 16.14 -1.06
C PRO A 381 -3.27 15.21 -0.82
N ALA A 382 -3.13 14.25 0.08
CA ALA A 382 -4.10 13.19 0.36
C ALA A 382 -4.04 12.76 1.84
N GLY A 383 -4.94 11.88 2.26
CA GLY A 383 -4.90 11.17 3.55
C GLY A 383 -5.25 12.01 4.77
N GLN A 384 -5.93 13.14 4.63
CA GLN A 384 -6.36 14.02 5.72
C GLN A 384 -7.64 14.80 5.40
N LEU A 385 -8.43 15.15 6.41
CA LEU A 385 -9.59 16.02 6.27
C LEU A 385 -9.18 17.48 6.47
N ILE A 386 -9.24 18.27 5.40
CA ILE A 386 -8.93 19.71 5.43
C ILE A 386 -9.99 20.49 4.64
N LYS A 387 -10.55 21.55 5.25
CA LYS A 387 -11.46 22.46 4.55
C LYS A 387 -10.79 23.09 3.32
N GLY A 388 -11.48 23.06 2.19
CA GLY A 388 -11.00 23.54 0.90
C GLY A 388 -10.09 22.56 0.14
N GLN A 389 -9.76 21.42 0.71
CA GLN A 389 -9.05 20.33 0.03
C GLN A 389 -10.04 19.40 -0.70
N ARG A 390 -9.52 18.55 -1.57
CA ARG A 390 -10.33 17.57 -2.32
C ARG A 390 -11.05 16.61 -1.40
N ALA A 391 -12.26 16.24 -1.75
CA ALA A 391 -13.13 15.35 -0.99
C ALA A 391 -12.84 13.87 -1.28
N ASP A 392 -11.60 13.47 -1.15
CA ASP A 392 -11.22 12.05 -1.19
C ASP A 392 -11.59 11.39 0.15
N LEU A 393 -12.69 10.62 0.17
CA LEU A 393 -13.27 10.11 1.40
C LEU A 393 -13.57 8.62 1.30
N THR A 394 -13.51 7.93 2.44
CA THR A 394 -13.96 6.54 2.58
C THR A 394 -14.93 6.40 3.73
N LEU A 395 -16.14 5.95 3.42
CA LEU A 395 -17.15 5.53 4.39
C LEU A 395 -17.06 4.01 4.55
N PHE A 396 -16.88 3.54 5.78
CA PHE A 396 -16.73 2.12 6.07
C PHE A 396 -17.34 1.71 7.39
N ASP A 397 -17.71 0.45 7.49
CA ASP A 397 -18.11 -0.21 8.73
C ASP A 397 -16.94 -1.02 9.27
N PRO A 398 -16.35 -0.68 10.43
CA PRO A 398 -15.22 -1.43 10.96
C PRO A 398 -15.59 -2.82 11.47
N ASP A 399 -16.86 -3.07 11.81
CA ASP A 399 -17.33 -4.26 12.50
C ASP A 399 -18.07 -5.26 11.57
N GLU A 400 -18.50 -4.83 10.38
CA GLU A 400 -19.20 -5.70 9.44
C GLU A 400 -18.27 -6.78 8.89
N GLY A 401 -18.64 -8.05 9.14
CA GLY A 401 -17.86 -9.22 8.73
C GLY A 401 -18.25 -9.71 7.34
N TRP A 402 -17.24 -10.17 6.58
CA TRP A 402 -17.45 -10.84 5.30
C TRP A 402 -16.40 -11.92 5.05
N LEU A 403 -16.65 -12.76 4.05
CA LEU A 403 -15.73 -13.83 3.63
C LEU A 403 -15.00 -13.39 2.38
N VAL A 404 -13.67 -13.38 2.42
CA VAL A 404 -12.86 -13.10 1.22
C VAL A 404 -13.04 -14.27 0.25
N GLN A 405 -13.62 -13.97 -0.91
CA GLN A 405 -13.79 -14.90 -2.01
C GLN A 405 -13.07 -14.32 -3.22
N ALA A 406 -11.99 -14.96 -3.64
CA ALA A 406 -11.13 -14.46 -4.71
C ALA A 406 -11.92 -14.09 -5.98
N ASP A 407 -12.88 -14.94 -6.37
CA ASP A 407 -13.70 -14.73 -7.57
C ASP A 407 -14.58 -13.49 -7.51
N ASN A 408 -14.95 -13.03 -6.30
CA ASN A 408 -15.81 -11.87 -6.08
C ASN A 408 -15.04 -10.54 -6.03
N LEU A 409 -13.71 -10.57 -5.97
CA LEU A 409 -12.90 -9.35 -5.95
C LEU A 409 -12.98 -8.62 -7.30
N ALA A 410 -12.94 -7.29 -7.24
CA ALA A 410 -13.00 -6.42 -8.42
C ALA A 410 -11.71 -6.43 -9.25
N SER A 411 -10.56 -6.78 -8.62
CA SER A 411 -9.31 -7.00 -9.34
C SER A 411 -9.48 -8.04 -10.45
N LYS A 412 -8.83 -7.83 -11.58
CA LYS A 412 -8.83 -8.79 -12.69
C LYS A 412 -8.17 -10.10 -12.27
N ALA A 413 -7.03 -10.02 -11.60
CA ALA A 413 -6.37 -11.18 -11.01
C ALA A 413 -7.07 -11.64 -9.71
N LYS A 414 -7.01 -12.95 -9.43
CA LYS A 414 -7.71 -13.57 -8.30
C LYS A 414 -6.78 -14.19 -7.25
N ASN A 415 -5.49 -13.90 -7.35
CA ASN A 415 -4.45 -14.50 -6.52
C ASN A 415 -4.29 -13.86 -5.14
N THR A 416 -5.39 -13.68 -4.39
CA THR A 416 -5.31 -13.19 -3.01
C THR A 416 -4.82 -14.26 -2.04
N PRO A 417 -3.85 -13.95 -1.15
CA PRO A 417 -3.42 -14.88 -0.11
C PRO A 417 -4.51 -15.11 0.97
N PHE A 418 -5.54 -14.27 0.98
CA PHE A 418 -6.63 -14.30 1.97
C PHE A 418 -7.88 -15.05 1.51
N ASP A 419 -7.87 -15.68 0.34
CA ASP A 419 -9.03 -16.42 -0.16
C ASP A 419 -9.55 -17.45 0.86
N GLY A 420 -10.87 -17.42 1.10
CA GLY A 420 -11.54 -18.25 2.11
C GLY A 420 -11.41 -17.75 3.56
N ARG A 421 -10.78 -16.56 3.81
CA ARG A 421 -10.63 -16.01 5.15
C ARG A 421 -11.82 -15.13 5.54
N PRO A 422 -12.44 -15.33 6.72
CA PRO A 422 -13.37 -14.36 7.29
C PRO A 422 -12.58 -13.14 7.78
N VAL A 423 -13.10 -11.94 7.49
CA VAL A 423 -12.51 -10.66 7.88
C VAL A 423 -13.59 -9.71 8.38
N GLN A 424 -13.20 -8.67 9.12
CA GLN A 424 -14.08 -7.60 9.59
C GLN A 424 -13.59 -6.26 9.02
N GLY A 425 -14.53 -5.44 8.59
CA GLY A 425 -14.29 -4.15 7.96
C GLY A 425 -14.76 -4.15 6.50
N THR A 426 -15.84 -3.42 6.25
CA THR A 426 -16.48 -3.34 4.92
C THR A 426 -16.47 -1.89 4.46
N VAL A 427 -15.96 -1.63 3.26
CA VAL A 427 -16.06 -0.32 2.62
C VAL A 427 -17.48 -0.19 2.05
N LEU A 428 -18.17 0.88 2.45
CA LEU A 428 -19.53 1.17 2.04
C LEU A 428 -19.59 2.16 0.87
N ARG A 429 -18.70 3.14 0.86
CA ARG A 429 -18.60 4.15 -0.20
C ARG A 429 -17.20 4.73 -0.27
N THR A 430 -16.70 4.91 -1.48
CA THR A 430 -15.46 5.64 -1.77
C THR A 430 -15.81 6.85 -2.62
N VAL A 431 -15.36 8.03 -2.20
CA VAL A 431 -15.52 9.30 -2.92
C VAL A 431 -14.17 9.74 -3.42
N ILE A 432 -14.09 10.07 -4.71
CA ILE A 432 -12.86 10.45 -5.40
C ILE A 432 -13.18 11.63 -6.31
N ASP A 433 -12.39 12.71 -6.19
CA ASP A 433 -12.55 13.95 -6.97
C ASP A 433 -11.38 14.24 -7.88
#